data_ac4e5441494c432a0bf1e61a0d71cb40
#
_entry.id   ac4e5441494c432a0bf1e61a0d71cb40
#
_cell.length_a   1.000
_cell.length_b   1.000
_cell.length_c   1.000
_cell.angle_alpha   90.00
_cell.angle_beta   90.00
_cell.angle_gamma   90.00
#
_symmetry.space_group_name_H-M   'P 1'
#
loop_
_entity.id
_entity.type
_entity.pdbx_description
1 polymer ?
#
loop_
_entity_poly.entity_id
_entity_poly.type
_entity_poly.pdbx_seq_one_letter_code
_entity_poly.pdbx_strand_id
1 'polypeptide(L)'
;MRLNKLKFVLLLMTSLLFLFSCNNTKEEQPEIPAVNLDHLMHLYDVVDLPGNLCGGIVHIYSEYPDYKFEIEPNEGFTCVDDVARTMMIDAIRLSDDEELQAQYNFMAEFLIYMQAKNGWFHNFIWHDLSINTTYRTSLAEPNWWSWRAFWALANYNGNDVRLTKKAKQTCERLAENAFQLLLSEPQSTDTIEGIVIPTWPSLGSAGDQAAILMLGLEAYYQNVNKDERALQLLESLADGLLLTQKGDAKTFPFGAYLSWQNMWHAYGNSQAYAMLKAGQLLDRKDYIESALLETDHFYPYLIKENFPAYFSLKKTDDGFENIEKQMFAQIAYGFRPMIWACIEAYKINGEEKYLQRAEEITTWFSGKNIANQQMYDPETGRCFDGIVSETKVNMNSGAESTIEALLALQAFDQIKLK
;
A
#
# COMPACT_ATOMS: atom_id res chain seq x y z
N MET A 1 41.95 -12.58 -90.75
CA MET A 1 40.67 -11.91 -91.16
C MET A 1 39.52 -12.59 -90.46
N ARG A 2 38.73 -11.78 -89.72
CA ARG A 2 37.47 -12.06 -89.01
C ARG A 2 37.59 -12.89 -87.74
N LEU A 3 37.57 -12.27 -86.62
CA LEU A 3 36.49 -11.66 -85.78
C LEU A 3 35.45 -12.67 -85.25
N ASN A 4 35.62 -12.86 -83.95
CA ASN A 4 34.52 -12.76 -82.95
C ASN A 4 33.47 -13.89 -82.83
N LYS A 5 33.34 -14.49 -81.72
CA LYS A 5 32.54 -13.96 -80.57
C LYS A 5 32.77 -14.83 -79.35
N LEU A 6 33.29 -14.16 -78.33
CA LEU A 6 33.27 -14.64 -76.95
C LEU A 6 31.80 -14.66 -76.52
N LYS A 7 31.29 -15.83 -76.19
CA LYS A 7 30.05 -15.98 -75.42
C LYS A 7 30.43 -16.18 -73.95
N PHE A 8 30.23 -15.13 -73.18
CA PHE A 8 30.25 -15.17 -71.73
C PHE A 8 29.09 -16.05 -71.23
N VAL A 9 29.39 -17.19 -70.63
CA VAL A 9 28.42 -17.95 -69.85
C VAL A 9 28.55 -17.46 -68.45
N LEU A 10 27.56 -16.63 -68.04
CA LEU A 10 27.41 -16.18 -66.68
C LEU A 10 26.82 -17.31 -65.87
N LEU A 11 27.64 -17.95 -65.05
CA LEU A 11 27.21 -18.94 -64.08
C LEU A 11 26.57 -18.17 -62.93
N LEU A 12 25.24 -18.14 -62.84
CA LEU A 12 24.50 -17.64 -61.67
C LEU A 12 24.68 -18.66 -60.54
N MET A 13 25.63 -18.42 -59.67
CA MET A 13 25.64 -19.01 -58.33
C MET A 13 24.57 -18.33 -57.53
N THR A 14 23.36 -18.93 -57.43
CA THR A 14 22.37 -18.59 -56.42
C THR A 14 22.87 -19.09 -55.07
N SER A 15 23.61 -18.26 -54.36
CA SER A 15 23.84 -18.43 -52.93
C SER A 15 22.50 -18.19 -52.20
N LEU A 16 21.88 -19.29 -51.79
CA LEU A 16 20.79 -19.24 -50.83
C LEU A 16 21.37 -18.73 -49.51
N LEU A 17 21.31 -17.42 -49.31
CA LEU A 17 21.41 -16.81 -47.97
C LEU A 17 20.14 -17.17 -47.22
N PHE A 18 20.20 -18.21 -46.39
CA PHE A 18 19.27 -18.40 -45.29
C PHE A 18 19.50 -17.22 -44.33
N LEU A 19 18.71 -16.18 -44.52
CA LEU A 19 18.46 -15.19 -43.48
C LEU A 19 17.69 -15.91 -42.35
N PHE A 20 18.46 -16.42 -41.39
CA PHE A 20 17.88 -16.61 -40.06
C PHE A 20 17.48 -15.24 -39.56
N SER A 21 16.27 -14.84 -39.84
CA SER A 21 15.55 -13.82 -39.10
C SER A 21 15.39 -14.40 -37.71
N CYS A 22 16.30 -14.04 -36.81
CA CYS A 22 15.97 -14.06 -35.40
C CYS A 22 14.79 -13.08 -35.25
N ASN A 23 13.56 -13.62 -35.29
CA ASN A 23 12.45 -12.95 -34.65
C ASN A 23 12.79 -12.92 -33.17
N ASN A 24 13.51 -11.88 -32.76
CA ASN A 24 13.35 -11.36 -31.41
C ASN A 24 11.90 -10.85 -31.34
N THR A 25 10.96 -11.76 -31.10
CA THR A 25 9.77 -11.38 -30.39
C THR A 25 10.28 -10.89 -29.04
N LYS A 26 10.50 -9.58 -28.92
CA LYS A 26 10.42 -8.94 -27.63
C LYS A 26 9.07 -9.43 -27.08
N GLU A 27 9.08 -10.26 -26.04
CA GLU A 27 7.90 -10.40 -25.22
C GLU A 27 7.49 -8.95 -24.91
N GLU A 28 6.37 -8.50 -25.44
CA GLU A 28 5.80 -7.22 -25.09
C GLU A 28 5.60 -7.31 -23.58
N GLN A 29 6.37 -6.53 -22.86
CA GLN A 29 6.13 -6.40 -21.42
C GLN A 29 4.73 -5.85 -21.29
N PRO A 30 3.85 -6.43 -20.46
CA PRO A 30 2.51 -5.93 -20.27
C PRO A 30 2.58 -4.45 -19.88
N GLU A 31 1.91 -3.63 -20.66
CA GLU A 31 1.84 -2.19 -20.43
C GLU A 31 1.22 -1.92 -19.05
N ILE A 32 1.83 -1.05 -18.27
CA ILE A 32 1.27 -0.68 -16.95
C ILE A 32 0.02 0.14 -17.21
N PRO A 33 -1.13 -0.23 -16.61
CA PRO A 33 -2.39 0.43 -16.89
C PRO A 33 -2.40 1.88 -16.40
N ALA A 34 -2.96 2.78 -17.21
CA ALA A 34 -3.20 4.16 -16.80
C ALA A 34 -4.23 4.24 -15.66
N VAL A 35 -4.08 5.24 -14.79
CA VAL A 35 -5.02 5.49 -13.69
C VAL A 35 -6.35 6.00 -14.22
N ASN A 36 -7.46 5.34 -13.85
CA ASN A 36 -8.83 5.72 -14.16
C ASN A 36 -9.64 5.79 -12.86
N LEU A 37 -10.27 6.92 -12.57
CA LEU A 37 -11.05 7.15 -11.35
C LEU A 37 -12.52 6.74 -11.46
N ASP A 38 -13.02 6.32 -12.63
CA ASP A 38 -14.46 6.11 -12.87
C ASP A 38 -15.10 5.18 -11.85
N HIS A 39 -14.45 4.05 -11.54
CA HIS A 39 -15.01 3.13 -10.55
C HIS A 39 -14.92 3.68 -9.12
N LEU A 40 -13.87 4.40 -8.78
CA LEU A 40 -13.80 5.08 -7.48
C LEU A 40 -14.91 6.13 -7.35
N MET A 41 -15.20 6.87 -8.41
CA MET A 41 -16.31 7.83 -8.42
C MET A 41 -17.69 7.12 -8.39
N HIS A 42 -17.81 5.90 -8.92
CA HIS A 42 -19.00 5.07 -8.73
C HIS A 42 -19.16 4.67 -7.25
N LEU A 43 -18.06 4.37 -6.54
CA LEU A 43 -18.09 4.02 -5.11
C LEU A 43 -18.27 5.23 -4.19
N TYR A 44 -17.94 6.43 -4.66
CA TYR A 44 -18.03 7.67 -3.89
C TYR A 44 -19.47 8.17 -3.78
N ASP A 45 -19.86 8.69 -2.60
CA ASP A 45 -21.14 9.34 -2.37
C ASP A 45 -21.00 10.45 -1.33
N VAL A 46 -22.00 11.32 -1.24
CA VAL A 46 -22.09 12.40 -0.24
C VAL A 46 -23.30 12.18 0.64
N VAL A 47 -23.08 12.18 1.95
CA VAL A 47 -24.14 11.96 2.94
C VAL A 47 -24.32 13.18 3.85
N ASP A 48 -25.56 13.45 4.24
CA ASP A 48 -25.92 14.51 5.19
C ASP A 48 -25.67 14.03 6.63
N LEU A 49 -24.53 14.39 7.18
CA LEU A 49 -24.16 14.04 8.55
C LEU A 49 -24.89 14.93 9.58
N PRO A 50 -25.09 14.46 10.83
CA PRO A 50 -25.63 15.27 11.90
C PRO A 50 -24.89 16.61 12.10
N GLY A 51 -25.65 17.69 12.33
CA GLY A 51 -25.08 19.03 12.53
C GLY A 51 -24.91 19.83 11.23
N ASN A 52 -25.64 19.50 10.18
CA ASN A 52 -25.58 20.13 8.85
C ASN A 52 -24.16 20.04 8.21
N LEU A 53 -23.52 18.90 8.37
CA LEU A 53 -22.24 18.58 7.77
C LEU A 53 -22.46 17.72 6.53
N CYS A 54 -21.59 17.84 5.52
CA CYS A 54 -21.58 16.95 4.36
C CYS A 54 -20.37 16.03 4.46
N GLY A 55 -20.61 14.71 4.53
CA GLY A 55 -19.55 13.71 4.58
C GLY A 55 -19.35 13.06 3.22
N GLY A 56 -18.14 13.11 2.67
CA GLY A 56 -17.75 12.29 1.54
C GLY A 56 -17.40 10.89 1.99
N ILE A 57 -18.05 9.90 1.41
CA ILE A 57 -17.90 8.49 1.78
C ILE A 57 -17.53 7.65 0.55
N VAL A 58 -17.03 6.43 0.81
CA VAL A 58 -16.80 5.43 -0.21
C VAL A 58 -17.50 4.14 0.22
N HIS A 59 -18.34 3.57 -0.65
CA HIS A 59 -19.01 2.29 -0.40
C HIS A 59 -17.99 1.16 -0.37
N ILE A 60 -18.00 0.33 0.70
CA ILE A 60 -16.99 -0.69 0.94
C ILE A 60 -17.09 -1.82 -0.10
N TYR A 61 -18.32 -2.34 -0.32
CA TYR A 61 -18.55 -3.52 -1.14
C TYR A 61 -19.30 -3.19 -2.42
N SER A 62 -18.81 -3.74 -3.53
CA SER A 62 -19.43 -3.60 -4.86
C SER A 62 -19.28 -4.93 -5.62
N GLU A 63 -20.43 -5.59 -5.90
CA GLU A 63 -20.44 -6.99 -6.30
C GLU A 63 -20.66 -7.22 -7.79
N TYR A 64 -19.79 -8.06 -8.36
CA TYR A 64 -19.93 -8.56 -9.72
C TYR A 64 -21.24 -9.35 -9.91
N PRO A 65 -21.94 -9.28 -11.10
CA PRO A 65 -21.48 -8.59 -12.31
C PRO A 65 -21.94 -7.14 -12.44
N ASP A 66 -22.94 -6.70 -11.68
CA ASP A 66 -23.58 -5.39 -11.83
C ASP A 66 -22.91 -4.30 -11.01
N TYR A 67 -21.97 -4.66 -10.13
CA TYR A 67 -21.25 -3.78 -9.20
C TYR A 67 -22.18 -2.94 -8.33
N LYS A 68 -23.27 -3.57 -7.86
CA LYS A 68 -24.17 -3.00 -6.86
C LYS A 68 -23.53 -3.00 -5.50
N PHE A 69 -23.90 -2.02 -4.71
CA PHE A 69 -23.43 -1.91 -3.34
C PHE A 69 -24.08 -2.96 -2.45
N GLU A 70 -23.25 -3.64 -1.67
CA GLU A 70 -23.67 -4.57 -0.63
C GLU A 70 -23.18 -4.10 0.73
N ILE A 71 -23.75 -4.65 1.80
CA ILE A 71 -23.46 -4.27 3.17
C ILE A 71 -23.21 -5.51 3.98
N GLU A 72 -22.07 -5.55 4.62
CA GLU A 72 -21.84 -6.52 5.67
C GLU A 72 -22.67 -6.15 6.90
N PRO A 73 -23.56 -7.05 7.37
CA PRO A 73 -24.57 -6.70 8.41
C PRO A 73 -23.99 -6.23 9.75
N ASN A 74 -22.75 -6.54 10.07
CA ASN A 74 -22.11 -6.14 11.31
C ASN A 74 -21.29 -4.86 11.21
N GLU A 75 -20.96 -4.41 10.01
CA GLU A 75 -20.07 -3.27 9.76
C GLU A 75 -20.82 -2.00 9.46
N GLY A 76 -21.46 -1.94 8.32
CA GLY A 76 -22.09 -0.77 7.77
C GLY A 76 -21.79 -0.65 6.27
N PHE A 77 -21.93 0.52 5.69
CA PHE A 77 -21.80 0.71 4.24
C PHE A 77 -20.55 1.49 3.84
N THR A 78 -19.92 2.19 4.77
CA THR A 78 -18.65 2.92 4.57
C THR A 78 -17.78 2.87 5.81
N CYS A 79 -16.49 3.08 5.64
CA CYS A 79 -15.54 3.07 6.74
C CYS A 79 -14.47 4.16 6.65
N VAL A 80 -13.93 4.51 7.81
CA VAL A 80 -12.81 5.45 7.97
C VAL A 80 -11.57 4.96 7.23
N ASP A 81 -11.31 3.64 7.25
CA ASP A 81 -10.15 3.05 6.58
C ASP A 81 -10.11 3.38 5.09
N ASP A 82 -11.23 3.19 4.38
CA ASP A 82 -11.30 3.40 2.93
C ASP A 82 -11.30 4.88 2.57
N VAL A 83 -12.07 5.69 3.30
CA VAL A 83 -12.08 7.14 3.08
C VAL A 83 -10.70 7.75 3.32
N ALA A 84 -10.00 7.33 4.38
CA ALA A 84 -8.66 7.82 4.67
C ALA A 84 -7.65 7.44 3.57
N ARG A 85 -7.71 6.21 3.04
CA ARG A 85 -6.86 5.79 1.93
C ARG A 85 -7.20 6.53 0.63
N THR A 86 -8.49 6.77 0.35
CA THR A 86 -8.94 7.55 -0.80
C THR A 86 -8.37 8.97 -0.77
N MET A 87 -8.32 9.61 0.39
CA MET A 87 -7.71 10.93 0.55
C MET A 87 -6.21 10.97 0.22
N MET A 88 -5.53 9.85 0.14
CA MET A 88 -4.12 9.78 -0.24
C MET A 88 -3.89 9.64 -1.76
N ILE A 89 -4.96 9.57 -2.56
CA ILE A 89 -4.87 9.53 -4.03
C ILE A 89 -4.51 10.92 -4.55
N ASP A 90 -3.31 11.05 -5.14
CA ASP A 90 -2.78 12.34 -5.64
C ASP A 90 -3.66 12.95 -6.73
N ALA A 91 -4.28 12.14 -7.58
CA ALA A 91 -5.22 12.59 -8.61
C ALA A 91 -6.43 13.35 -8.02
N ILE A 92 -6.76 13.12 -6.74
CA ILE A 92 -7.81 13.82 -6.01
C ILE A 92 -7.23 14.98 -5.19
N ARG A 93 -6.28 14.67 -4.29
CA ARG A 93 -5.79 15.65 -3.30
C ARG A 93 -4.95 16.78 -3.89
N LEU A 94 -4.35 16.57 -5.07
CA LEU A 94 -3.54 17.56 -5.78
C LEU A 94 -4.25 18.12 -7.03
N SER A 95 -5.52 17.78 -7.23
CA SER A 95 -6.32 18.26 -8.35
C SER A 95 -6.65 19.74 -8.20
N ASP A 96 -6.63 20.46 -9.32
CA ASP A 96 -7.17 21.82 -9.42
C ASP A 96 -8.66 21.84 -9.80
N ASP A 97 -9.27 20.67 -10.03
CA ASP A 97 -10.69 20.53 -10.33
C ASP A 97 -11.54 20.82 -9.10
N GLU A 98 -12.51 21.72 -9.23
CA GLU A 98 -13.34 22.20 -8.12
C GLU A 98 -14.22 21.08 -7.54
N GLU A 99 -14.69 20.13 -8.35
CA GLU A 99 -15.52 19.02 -7.91
C GLU A 99 -14.69 18.02 -7.08
N LEU A 100 -13.52 17.63 -7.58
CA LEU A 100 -12.58 16.76 -6.84
C LEU A 100 -12.11 17.41 -5.54
N GLN A 101 -11.88 18.71 -5.54
CA GLN A 101 -11.54 19.45 -4.32
C GLN A 101 -12.70 19.50 -3.32
N ALA A 102 -13.94 19.64 -3.78
CA ALA A 102 -15.11 19.55 -2.91
C ALA A 102 -15.27 18.15 -2.31
N GLN A 103 -15.09 17.10 -3.11
CA GLN A 103 -15.11 15.70 -2.66
C GLN A 103 -14.03 15.46 -1.60
N TYR A 104 -12.81 15.95 -1.83
CA TYR A 104 -11.70 15.85 -0.88
C TYR A 104 -12.02 16.54 0.46
N ASN A 105 -12.64 17.72 0.42
CA ASN A 105 -13.09 18.42 1.62
C ASN A 105 -14.19 17.65 2.37
N PHE A 106 -15.16 17.06 1.65
CA PHE A 106 -16.23 16.25 2.27
C PHE A 106 -15.69 14.97 2.92
N MET A 107 -14.67 14.31 2.30
CA MET A 107 -13.99 13.18 2.92
C MET A 107 -13.28 13.58 4.22
N ALA A 108 -12.61 14.73 4.25
CA ALA A 108 -12.00 15.23 5.47
C ALA A 108 -13.07 15.55 6.55
N GLU A 109 -14.22 16.10 6.17
CA GLU A 109 -15.33 16.37 7.11
C GLU A 109 -15.90 15.05 7.70
N PHE A 110 -16.04 13.99 6.88
CA PHE A 110 -16.41 12.66 7.35
C PHE A 110 -15.41 12.10 8.36
N LEU A 111 -14.12 12.11 8.04
CA LEU A 111 -13.10 11.62 8.99
C LEU A 111 -13.14 12.39 10.32
N ILE A 112 -13.24 13.72 10.27
CA ILE A 112 -13.34 14.55 11.48
C ILE A 112 -14.58 14.19 12.31
N TYR A 113 -15.73 13.93 11.65
CA TYR A 113 -16.96 13.49 12.30
C TYR A 113 -16.82 12.16 13.04
N MET A 114 -16.05 11.23 12.48
CA MET A 114 -15.84 9.88 13.04
C MET A 114 -14.92 9.83 14.27
N GLN A 115 -14.27 10.97 14.64
CA GLN A 115 -13.45 11.02 15.86
C GLN A 115 -14.33 11.03 17.11
N ALA A 116 -14.15 10.02 17.96
CA ALA A 116 -14.85 9.89 19.22
C ALA A 116 -14.36 10.90 20.30
N LYS A 117 -15.11 11.03 21.39
CA LYS A 117 -14.76 11.93 22.51
C LYS A 117 -13.43 11.56 23.17
N ASN A 118 -13.05 10.28 23.14
CA ASN A 118 -11.76 9.81 23.65
C ASN A 118 -10.58 10.12 22.72
N GLY A 119 -10.81 10.74 21.54
CA GLY A 119 -9.78 11.13 20.58
C GLY A 119 -9.41 10.07 19.56
N TRP A 120 -9.81 8.81 19.72
CA TRP A 120 -9.69 7.75 18.72
C TRP A 120 -10.84 7.82 17.72
N PHE A 121 -10.77 7.02 16.67
CA PHE A 121 -11.81 6.98 15.64
C PHE A 121 -12.67 5.73 15.76
N HIS A 122 -13.95 5.84 15.48
CA HIS A 122 -14.79 4.73 15.03
C HIS A 122 -14.53 4.46 13.56
N ASN A 123 -14.76 3.21 13.11
CA ASN A 123 -14.48 2.85 11.71
C ASN A 123 -15.71 2.92 10.81
N PHE A 124 -16.85 2.38 11.26
CA PHE A 124 -18.03 2.21 10.41
C PHE A 124 -19.21 3.09 10.81
N ILE A 125 -20.07 3.39 9.83
CA ILE A 125 -21.41 3.97 10.07
C ILE A 125 -22.47 3.09 9.41
N TRP A 126 -23.69 3.11 10.01
CA TRP A 126 -24.86 2.45 9.50
C TRP A 126 -25.59 3.32 8.46
N HIS A 127 -26.55 2.73 7.70
CA HIS A 127 -27.35 3.46 6.72
C HIS A 127 -28.17 4.63 7.27
N ASP A 128 -28.54 4.58 8.54
CA ASP A 128 -29.21 5.68 9.22
C ASP A 128 -28.24 6.78 9.69
N LEU A 129 -26.98 6.69 9.26
CA LEU A 129 -25.87 7.57 9.59
C LEU A 129 -25.49 7.57 11.08
N SER A 130 -25.97 6.61 11.85
CA SER A 130 -25.47 6.39 13.21
C SER A 130 -24.11 5.70 13.16
N ILE A 131 -23.19 6.11 14.05
CA ILE A 131 -21.86 5.52 14.14
C ILE A 131 -21.98 4.12 14.75
N ASN A 132 -21.33 3.14 14.12
CA ASN A 132 -21.21 1.78 14.67
C ASN A 132 -20.20 1.79 15.83
N THR A 133 -20.71 1.78 17.05
CA THR A 133 -19.92 1.84 18.29
C THR A 133 -19.74 0.49 18.96
N THR A 134 -20.20 -0.59 18.34
CA THR A 134 -20.32 -1.92 19.00
C THR A 134 -19.53 -3.02 18.30
N TYR A 135 -19.34 -2.93 16.99
CA TYR A 135 -18.59 -3.95 16.27
C TYR A 135 -17.10 -3.84 16.56
N ARG A 136 -16.43 -4.99 16.75
CA ARG A 136 -15.04 -5.06 17.20
C ARG A 136 -14.06 -4.24 16.34
N THR A 137 -14.30 -4.17 15.03
CA THR A 137 -13.48 -3.42 14.05
C THR A 137 -14.00 -2.00 13.82
N SER A 138 -14.86 -1.49 14.72
CA SER A 138 -15.37 -0.11 14.73
C SER A 138 -15.23 0.60 16.08
N LEU A 139 -14.62 -0.04 17.06
CA LEU A 139 -14.41 0.59 18.37
C LEU A 139 -13.44 1.76 18.25
N ALA A 140 -13.73 2.84 19.00
CA ALA A 140 -12.83 4.00 19.04
C ALA A 140 -11.62 3.70 19.93
N GLU A 141 -10.59 3.18 19.31
CA GLU A 141 -9.37 2.65 19.94
C GLU A 141 -8.12 2.88 19.09
N PRO A 142 -6.89 2.67 19.64
CA PRO A 142 -5.63 2.76 18.92
C PRO A 142 -5.48 1.59 17.94
N ASN A 143 -6.05 1.69 16.75
CA ASN A 143 -6.11 0.64 15.76
C ASN A 143 -5.99 1.19 14.33
N TRP A 144 -5.99 0.33 13.31
CA TRP A 144 -5.80 0.62 11.89
C TRP A 144 -6.53 1.88 11.43
N TRP A 145 -7.82 1.98 11.67
CA TRP A 145 -8.66 3.11 11.23
C TRP A 145 -8.26 4.42 11.91
N SER A 146 -7.87 4.40 13.19
CA SER A 146 -7.35 5.59 13.87
C SER A 146 -6.02 6.05 13.25
N TRP A 147 -5.10 5.12 12.95
CA TRP A 147 -3.82 5.45 12.35
C TRP A 147 -3.96 5.96 10.91
N ARG A 148 -4.85 5.37 10.10
CA ARG A 148 -5.12 5.81 8.73
C ARG A 148 -5.79 7.18 8.71
N ALA A 149 -6.81 7.44 9.56
CA ALA A 149 -7.41 8.75 9.70
C ALA A 149 -6.37 9.82 10.10
N PHE A 150 -5.48 9.48 11.03
CA PHE A 150 -4.38 10.36 11.44
C PHE A 150 -3.47 10.69 10.27
N TRP A 151 -3.02 9.69 9.52
CA TRP A 151 -2.16 9.87 8.36
C TRP A 151 -2.83 10.71 7.27
N ALA A 152 -4.08 10.43 6.93
CA ALA A 152 -4.83 11.19 5.93
C ALA A 152 -5.06 12.65 6.35
N LEU A 153 -5.56 12.89 7.58
CA LEU A 153 -5.82 14.24 8.07
C LEU A 153 -4.54 15.06 8.28
N ALA A 154 -3.43 14.43 8.67
CA ALA A 154 -2.14 15.10 8.77
C ALA A 154 -1.57 15.52 7.40
N ASN A 155 -1.98 14.86 6.31
CA ASN A 155 -1.67 15.24 4.94
C ASN A 155 -2.75 16.11 4.28
N TYR A 156 -3.83 16.45 5.00
CA TYR A 156 -4.90 17.24 4.42
C TYR A 156 -4.41 18.64 4.01
N ASN A 157 -4.55 18.94 2.72
CA ASN A 157 -4.11 20.17 2.07
C ASN A 157 -5.22 20.85 1.27
N GLY A 158 -6.51 20.54 1.57
CA GLY A 158 -7.66 21.11 0.90
C GLY A 158 -7.78 22.64 1.07
N ASN A 159 -8.59 23.24 0.25
CA ASN A 159 -8.75 24.69 0.15
C ASN A 159 -9.70 25.30 1.20
N ASP A 160 -10.39 24.50 2.01
CA ASP A 160 -11.26 24.98 3.09
C ASP A 160 -10.46 25.24 4.37
N VAL A 161 -10.26 26.52 4.69
CA VAL A 161 -9.51 26.98 5.88
C VAL A 161 -10.13 26.48 7.19
N ARG A 162 -11.48 26.38 7.26
CA ARG A 162 -12.18 25.87 8.44
C ARG A 162 -11.87 24.40 8.66
N LEU A 163 -11.90 23.60 7.58
CA LEU A 163 -11.56 22.17 7.64
C LEU A 163 -10.09 21.95 7.94
N THR A 164 -9.19 22.72 7.33
CA THR A 164 -7.75 22.69 7.66
C THR A 164 -7.50 22.87 9.15
N LYS A 165 -8.17 23.86 9.79
CA LYS A 165 -8.06 24.07 11.23
C LYS A 165 -8.61 22.88 12.03
N LYS A 166 -9.78 22.36 11.65
CA LYS A 166 -10.39 21.20 12.32
C LYS A 166 -9.54 19.94 12.18
N ALA A 167 -9.02 19.66 10.98
CA ALA A 167 -8.14 18.52 10.71
C ALA A 167 -6.89 18.57 11.61
N LYS A 168 -6.25 19.75 11.72
CA LYS A 168 -5.11 19.94 12.63
C LYS A 168 -5.47 19.65 14.09
N GLN A 169 -6.58 20.21 14.60
CA GLN A 169 -7.04 19.96 15.96
C GLN A 169 -7.40 18.50 16.22
N THR A 170 -7.95 17.81 15.22
CA THR A 170 -8.25 16.37 15.25
C THR A 170 -6.98 15.55 15.34
N CYS A 171 -5.96 15.88 14.53
CA CYS A 171 -4.64 15.25 14.58
C CYS A 171 -3.93 15.51 15.93
N GLU A 172 -3.95 16.74 16.44
CA GLU A 172 -3.33 17.09 17.73
C GLU A 172 -3.91 16.26 18.88
N ARG A 173 -5.25 16.05 18.89
CA ARG A 173 -5.93 15.24 19.90
C ARG A 173 -5.51 13.77 19.82
N LEU A 174 -5.45 13.21 18.61
CA LEU A 174 -5.00 11.82 18.44
C LEU A 174 -3.52 11.67 18.79
N ALA A 175 -2.66 12.60 18.34
CA ALA A 175 -1.24 12.59 18.63
C ALA A 175 -0.97 12.61 20.14
N GLU A 176 -1.68 13.46 20.90
CA GLU A 176 -1.54 13.51 22.36
C GLU A 176 -1.88 12.18 23.02
N ASN A 177 -2.95 11.50 22.56
CA ASN A 177 -3.31 10.17 23.05
C ASN A 177 -2.23 9.11 22.69
N ALA A 178 -1.69 9.16 21.48
CA ALA A 178 -0.65 8.24 21.04
C ALA A 178 0.64 8.46 21.87
N PHE A 179 1.01 9.70 22.16
CA PHE A 179 2.16 10.03 23.00
C PHE A 179 1.98 9.51 24.43
N GLN A 180 0.81 9.74 25.03
CA GLN A 180 0.51 9.25 26.37
C GLN A 180 0.51 7.73 26.46
N LEU A 181 -0.01 7.05 25.45
CA LEU A 181 -0.10 5.59 25.42
C LEU A 181 1.26 4.94 25.15
N LEU A 182 1.97 5.36 24.10
CA LEU A 182 3.09 4.60 23.55
C LEU A 182 4.47 5.09 24.01
N LEU A 183 4.65 6.38 24.34
CA LEU A 183 5.94 6.85 24.87
C LEU A 183 6.20 6.42 26.30
N SER A 184 5.16 6.05 27.05
CA SER A 184 5.29 5.54 28.42
C SER A 184 5.55 4.03 28.48
N GLU A 185 5.36 3.31 27.38
CA GLU A 185 5.57 1.86 27.34
C GLU A 185 7.08 1.53 27.40
N PRO A 186 7.49 0.62 28.28
CA PRO A 186 8.88 0.20 28.33
C PRO A 186 9.25 -0.57 27.06
N GLN A 187 10.40 -0.24 26.49
CA GLN A 187 10.96 -0.95 25.33
C GLN A 187 11.47 -2.35 25.77
N SER A 188 10.55 -3.27 25.93
CA SER A 188 10.82 -4.65 26.32
C SER A 188 10.57 -5.61 25.16
N THR A 189 11.01 -6.85 25.32
CA THR A 189 10.86 -7.91 24.31
C THR A 189 10.20 -9.13 24.90
N ASP A 190 9.53 -9.90 24.04
CA ASP A 190 9.01 -11.23 24.31
C ASP A 190 9.56 -12.23 23.29
N THR A 191 9.26 -13.51 23.46
CA THR A 191 9.73 -14.57 22.58
C THR A 191 8.58 -15.50 22.19
N ILE A 192 8.31 -15.62 20.89
CA ILE A 192 7.31 -16.52 20.32
C ILE A 192 8.02 -17.46 19.33
N GLU A 193 7.84 -18.78 19.48
CA GLU A 193 8.51 -19.78 18.64
C GLU A 193 10.04 -19.57 18.51
N GLY A 194 10.67 -19.11 19.60
CA GLY A 194 12.10 -18.78 19.65
C GLY A 194 12.48 -17.45 18.97
N ILE A 195 11.51 -16.69 18.46
CA ILE A 195 11.70 -15.40 17.78
C ILE A 195 11.49 -14.27 18.79
N VAL A 196 12.52 -13.45 18.98
CA VAL A 196 12.42 -12.23 19.79
C VAL A 196 11.60 -11.19 19.04
N ILE A 197 10.60 -10.62 19.73
CA ILE A 197 9.69 -9.58 19.22
C ILE A 197 9.63 -8.39 20.18
N PRO A 198 9.36 -7.15 19.70
CA PRO A 198 9.10 -6.02 20.57
C PRO A 198 7.73 -6.12 21.23
N THR A 199 7.53 -5.46 22.39
CA THR A 199 6.23 -5.44 23.08
C THR A 199 5.58 -4.05 23.15
N TRP A 200 6.29 -3.00 22.74
CA TRP A 200 5.81 -1.60 22.84
C TRP A 200 5.10 -1.01 21.60
N PRO A 201 5.21 -1.55 20.37
CA PRO A 201 4.34 -1.12 19.27
C PRO A 201 2.87 -1.40 19.56
N SER A 202 1.96 -0.75 18.83
CA SER A 202 0.52 -0.98 18.93
C SER A 202 0.20 -2.49 18.90
N LEU A 203 -0.71 -2.95 19.72
CA LEU A 203 -1.06 -4.36 19.86
C LEU A 203 0.17 -5.27 20.11
N GLY A 204 1.14 -4.80 20.87
CA GLY A 204 2.40 -5.49 21.09
C GLY A 204 3.31 -5.37 19.86
N SER A 205 3.61 -6.48 19.19
CA SER A 205 4.55 -6.51 18.06
C SER A 205 3.90 -6.22 16.69
N ALA A 206 2.78 -5.49 16.59
CA ALA A 206 2.12 -5.20 15.33
C ALA A 206 2.94 -4.18 14.49
N GLY A 207 3.94 -4.69 13.76
CA GLY A 207 4.81 -3.92 12.89
C GLY A 207 4.06 -3.27 11.72
N ASP A 208 3.04 -3.94 11.21
CA ASP A 208 2.15 -3.46 10.16
C ASP A 208 1.37 -2.20 10.60
N GLN A 209 0.77 -2.20 11.79
CA GLN A 209 0.09 -1.03 12.36
C GLN A 209 1.08 0.08 12.74
N ALA A 210 2.22 -0.28 13.32
CA ALA A 210 3.28 0.67 13.65
C ALA A 210 3.74 1.44 12.42
N ALA A 211 3.87 0.78 11.27
CA ALA A 211 4.23 1.43 10.00
C ALA A 211 3.23 2.52 9.58
N ILE A 212 1.93 2.27 9.70
CA ILE A 212 0.91 3.28 9.36
C ILE A 212 0.94 4.45 10.35
N LEU A 213 1.10 4.18 11.65
CA LEU A 213 1.27 5.24 12.65
C LEU A 213 2.53 6.07 12.38
N MET A 214 3.65 5.45 11.99
CA MET A 214 4.88 6.15 11.61
C MET A 214 4.66 7.13 10.46
N LEU A 215 3.93 6.73 9.41
CA LEU A 215 3.56 7.62 8.31
C LEU A 215 2.68 8.79 8.77
N GLY A 216 1.77 8.53 9.71
CA GLY A 216 0.96 9.58 10.34
C GLY A 216 1.79 10.56 11.18
N LEU A 217 2.76 10.07 11.96
CA LEU A 217 3.66 10.88 12.79
C LEU A 217 4.60 11.74 11.93
N GLU A 218 5.15 11.20 10.84
CA GLU A 218 5.94 11.96 9.87
C GLU A 218 5.12 13.13 9.32
N ALA A 219 3.92 12.84 8.80
CA ALA A 219 3.03 13.86 8.23
C ALA A 219 2.61 14.90 9.28
N TYR A 220 2.30 14.45 10.49
CA TYR A 220 1.94 15.33 11.61
C TYR A 220 3.08 16.31 11.94
N TYR A 221 4.30 15.79 12.09
CA TYR A 221 5.46 16.64 12.37
C TYR A 221 5.74 17.63 11.23
N GLN A 222 5.58 17.20 9.99
CA GLN A 222 5.87 18.07 8.83
C GLN A 222 4.79 19.14 8.60
N ASN A 223 3.51 18.81 8.74
CA ASN A 223 2.41 19.61 8.22
C ASN A 223 1.49 20.22 9.31
N VAL A 224 1.47 19.62 10.52
CA VAL A 224 0.52 20.00 11.57
C VAL A 224 1.20 20.73 12.71
N ASN A 225 2.14 20.06 13.40
CA ASN A 225 2.80 20.58 14.58
C ASN A 225 4.21 20.00 14.72
N LYS A 226 5.20 20.86 14.90
CA LYS A 226 6.63 20.49 15.13
C LYS A 226 6.87 20.01 16.57
N ASP A 227 6.03 19.12 17.07
CA ASP A 227 6.16 18.52 18.38
C ASP A 227 7.23 17.41 18.36
N GLU A 228 8.31 17.61 19.09
CA GLU A 228 9.43 16.66 19.16
C GLU A 228 9.03 15.27 19.67
N ARG A 229 7.92 15.15 20.41
CA ARG A 229 7.37 13.86 20.84
C ARG A 229 6.97 12.99 19.64
N ALA A 230 6.57 13.62 18.53
CA ALA A 230 6.27 12.87 17.29
C ALA A 230 7.54 12.19 16.75
N LEU A 231 8.68 12.86 16.77
CA LEU A 231 9.96 12.26 16.36
C LEU A 231 10.41 11.17 17.34
N GLN A 232 10.26 11.40 18.66
CA GLN A 232 10.58 10.41 19.68
C GLN A 232 9.74 9.13 19.53
N LEU A 233 8.43 9.27 19.26
CA LEU A 233 7.56 8.12 19.04
C LEU A 233 7.89 7.43 17.71
N LEU A 234 8.14 8.20 16.64
CA LEU A 234 8.58 7.69 15.35
C LEU A 234 9.86 6.84 15.47
N GLU A 235 10.86 7.35 16.19
CA GLU A 235 12.12 6.63 16.45
C GLU A 235 11.87 5.36 17.27
N SER A 236 11.07 5.45 18.34
CA SER A 236 10.71 4.29 19.16
C SER A 236 10.03 3.18 18.35
N LEU A 237 9.09 3.53 17.47
CA LEU A 237 8.41 2.55 16.61
C LEU A 237 9.36 1.96 15.56
N ALA A 238 10.24 2.78 14.98
CA ALA A 238 11.24 2.31 14.03
C ALA A 238 12.24 1.32 14.68
N ASP A 239 12.68 1.59 15.91
CA ASP A 239 13.49 0.64 16.70
C ASP A 239 12.73 -0.67 16.96
N GLY A 240 11.42 -0.60 17.17
CA GLY A 240 10.56 -1.78 17.25
C GLY A 240 10.54 -2.56 15.94
N LEU A 241 10.42 -1.88 14.80
CA LEU A 241 10.45 -2.52 13.49
C LEU A 241 11.79 -3.20 13.20
N LEU A 242 12.93 -2.65 13.59
CA LEU A 242 14.22 -3.34 13.49
C LEU A 242 14.20 -4.70 14.18
N LEU A 243 13.52 -4.81 15.32
CA LEU A 243 13.37 -6.09 16.04
C LEU A 243 12.40 -7.06 15.37
N THR A 244 11.48 -6.59 14.52
CA THR A 244 10.61 -7.48 13.75
C THR A 244 11.29 -8.03 12.50
N GLN A 245 12.38 -7.42 12.02
CA GLN A 245 13.10 -7.88 10.83
C GLN A 245 13.84 -9.19 11.10
N LYS A 246 13.69 -10.17 10.20
CA LYS A 246 14.27 -11.51 10.33
C LYS A 246 15.02 -11.96 9.07
N GLY A 247 16.00 -12.84 9.28
CA GLY A 247 16.88 -13.27 8.21
C GLY A 247 17.89 -12.21 7.81
N ASP A 248 18.61 -12.49 6.74
CA ASP A 248 19.62 -11.61 6.15
C ASP A 248 19.64 -11.77 4.61
N ALA A 249 20.60 -11.19 3.92
CA ALA A 249 20.74 -11.28 2.46
C ALA A 249 20.77 -12.72 1.89
N LYS A 250 21.09 -13.73 2.71
CA LYS A 250 21.27 -15.13 2.28
C LYS A 250 20.37 -16.10 3.03
N THR A 251 19.89 -15.71 4.20
CA THR A 251 19.13 -16.57 5.11
C THR A 251 17.67 -16.16 5.11
N PHE A 252 16.78 -17.12 4.81
CA PHE A 252 15.33 -16.90 4.91
C PHE A 252 14.95 -16.37 6.31
N PRO A 253 14.02 -15.41 6.41
CA PRO A 253 13.17 -14.82 5.38
C PRO A 253 13.75 -13.55 4.69
N PHE A 254 15.05 -13.49 4.47
CA PHE A 254 15.72 -12.52 3.61
C PHE A 254 15.50 -11.04 3.99
N GLY A 255 15.46 -10.74 5.28
CA GLY A 255 15.26 -9.40 5.79
C GLY A 255 13.80 -8.95 5.87
N ALA A 256 12.84 -9.87 5.82
CA ALA A 256 11.43 -9.55 5.97
C ALA A 256 11.10 -8.95 7.34
N TYR A 257 10.33 -7.87 7.37
CA TYR A 257 9.70 -7.38 8.59
C TYR A 257 8.45 -8.21 8.88
N LEU A 258 8.38 -8.85 10.04
CA LEU A 258 7.18 -9.54 10.47
C LEU A 258 6.04 -8.54 10.70
N SER A 259 4.83 -8.93 10.31
CA SER A 259 3.65 -8.09 10.43
C SER A 259 3.13 -8.04 11.86
N TRP A 260 3.06 -9.23 12.51
CA TRP A 260 2.66 -9.36 13.91
C TRP A 260 3.24 -10.65 14.50
N GLN A 261 3.82 -10.57 15.68
CA GLN A 261 4.44 -11.71 16.37
C GLN A 261 5.45 -12.44 15.46
N ASN A 262 5.24 -13.75 15.23
CA ASN A 262 6.05 -14.57 14.33
C ASN A 262 5.47 -14.71 12.92
N MET A 263 4.51 -13.84 12.55
CA MET A 263 3.78 -13.92 11.30
C MET A 263 4.16 -12.79 10.35
N TRP A 264 4.19 -13.12 9.06
CA TRP A 264 4.21 -12.18 7.96
C TRP A 264 2.96 -12.39 7.10
N HIS A 265 2.31 -11.33 6.73
CA HIS A 265 1.23 -11.32 5.73
C HIS A 265 1.42 -10.20 4.73
N ALA A 266 0.96 -10.41 3.49
CA ALA A 266 1.19 -9.49 2.40
C ALA A 266 0.42 -8.17 2.55
N TYR A 267 -0.83 -8.21 3.03
CA TYR A 267 -1.65 -7.01 3.17
C TYR A 267 -1.06 -6.05 4.23
N GLY A 268 -1.08 -4.75 3.92
CA GLY A 268 -0.62 -3.72 4.85
C GLY A 268 0.87 -3.70 5.14
N ASN A 269 1.68 -4.41 4.38
CA ASN A 269 3.14 -4.54 4.53
C ASN A 269 3.88 -3.22 4.20
N SER A 270 3.63 -2.18 4.99
CA SER A 270 4.20 -0.84 4.78
C SER A 270 5.50 -0.58 5.55
N GLN A 271 6.07 -1.57 6.23
CA GLN A 271 7.20 -1.42 7.13
C GLN A 271 8.42 -0.86 6.42
N ALA A 272 8.84 -1.43 5.28
CA ALA A 272 9.99 -0.94 4.53
C ALA A 272 9.79 0.52 4.06
N TYR A 273 8.60 0.87 3.55
CA TYR A 273 8.29 2.24 3.15
C TYR A 273 8.36 3.21 4.33
N ALA A 274 7.76 2.87 5.46
CA ALA A 274 7.79 3.70 6.66
C ALA A 274 9.21 3.86 7.23
N MET A 275 10.03 2.81 7.19
CA MET A 275 11.44 2.85 7.62
C MET A 275 12.30 3.73 6.72
N LEU A 276 12.10 3.71 5.39
CA LEU A 276 12.77 4.62 4.47
C LEU A 276 12.43 6.08 4.78
N LYS A 277 11.15 6.38 5.00
CA LYS A 277 10.67 7.72 5.36
C LYS A 277 11.21 8.19 6.71
N ALA A 278 11.14 7.34 7.73
CA ALA A 278 11.69 7.63 9.05
C ALA A 278 13.21 7.84 9.00
N GLY A 279 13.93 7.01 8.27
CA GLY A 279 15.38 7.12 8.09
C GLY A 279 15.81 8.44 7.46
N GLN A 280 15.06 8.93 6.48
CA GLN A 280 15.28 10.25 5.88
C GLN A 280 14.98 11.38 6.86
N LEU A 281 13.84 11.34 7.55
CA LEU A 281 13.43 12.41 8.45
C LEU A 281 14.36 12.55 9.69
N LEU A 282 14.80 11.39 10.21
CA LEU A 282 15.62 11.32 11.44
C LEU A 282 17.13 11.26 11.16
N ASP A 283 17.55 11.28 9.89
CA ASP A 283 18.96 11.06 9.46
C ASP A 283 19.55 9.74 10.01
N ARG A 284 18.74 8.66 10.03
CA ARG A 284 19.08 7.34 10.54
C ARG A 284 19.37 6.37 9.39
N LYS A 285 20.65 6.19 9.07
CA LYS A 285 21.12 5.30 8.00
C LYS A 285 20.78 3.84 8.23
N ASP A 286 20.83 3.38 9.47
CA ASP A 286 20.47 2.01 9.85
C ASP A 286 19.00 1.67 9.54
N TYR A 287 18.07 2.61 9.63
CA TYR A 287 16.68 2.42 9.20
C TYR A 287 16.58 2.26 7.68
N ILE A 288 17.32 3.09 6.94
CA ILE A 288 17.38 3.00 5.48
C ILE A 288 17.99 1.65 5.06
N GLU A 289 19.14 1.27 5.62
CA GLU A 289 19.83 0.02 5.31
C GLU A 289 18.96 -1.21 5.62
N SER A 290 18.23 -1.18 6.73
CA SER A 290 17.27 -2.22 7.12
C SER A 290 16.14 -2.34 6.09
N ALA A 291 15.54 -1.25 5.65
CA ALA A 291 14.49 -1.27 4.63
C ALA A 291 15.01 -1.72 3.26
N LEU A 292 16.24 -1.30 2.89
CA LEU A 292 16.88 -1.76 1.67
C LEU A 292 17.19 -3.26 1.71
N LEU A 293 17.47 -3.85 2.88
CA LEU A 293 17.64 -5.30 3.02
C LEU A 293 16.35 -6.04 2.60
N GLU A 294 15.17 -5.60 3.06
CA GLU A 294 13.90 -6.20 2.65
C GLU A 294 13.65 -6.02 1.15
N THR A 295 13.78 -4.79 0.65
CA THR A 295 13.55 -4.51 -0.77
C THR A 295 14.52 -5.25 -1.68
N ASP A 296 15.78 -5.45 -1.28
CA ASP A 296 16.80 -6.10 -2.11
C ASP A 296 16.74 -7.63 -2.11
N HIS A 297 16.24 -8.23 -1.03
CA HIS A 297 16.35 -9.69 -0.87
C HIS A 297 15.00 -10.38 -0.65
N PHE A 298 14.11 -9.79 0.13
CA PHE A 298 12.81 -10.39 0.40
C PHE A 298 11.82 -10.17 -0.76
N TYR A 299 11.75 -8.98 -1.37
CA TYR A 299 10.86 -8.76 -2.51
C TYR A 299 11.19 -9.62 -3.73
N PRO A 300 12.47 -9.82 -4.13
CA PRO A 300 12.80 -10.82 -5.15
C PRO A 300 12.39 -12.25 -4.80
N TYR A 301 12.46 -12.63 -3.51
CA TYR A 301 11.92 -13.90 -3.04
C TYR A 301 10.40 -13.98 -3.23
N LEU A 302 9.64 -12.94 -2.85
CA LEU A 302 8.19 -12.90 -3.04
C LEU A 302 7.80 -13.04 -4.52
N ILE A 303 8.48 -12.31 -5.41
CA ILE A 303 8.27 -12.39 -6.86
C ILE A 303 8.51 -13.83 -7.36
N LYS A 304 9.65 -14.42 -7.00
CA LYS A 304 10.01 -15.80 -7.37
C LYS A 304 9.00 -16.83 -6.87
N GLU A 305 8.45 -16.65 -5.69
CA GLU A 305 7.48 -17.54 -5.05
C GLU A 305 6.03 -17.24 -5.45
N ASN A 306 5.80 -16.39 -6.47
CA ASN A 306 4.47 -15.96 -6.90
C ASN A 306 3.64 -15.31 -5.80
N PHE A 307 4.25 -14.48 -4.95
CA PHE A 307 3.62 -13.66 -3.93
C PHE A 307 2.73 -14.44 -2.93
N PRO A 308 3.33 -15.25 -2.06
CA PRO A 308 2.56 -15.87 -0.97
C PRO A 308 1.84 -14.80 -0.14
N ALA A 309 0.62 -15.11 0.29
CA ALA A 309 -0.21 -14.16 1.06
C ALA A 309 0.18 -14.12 2.55
N TYR A 310 0.75 -15.20 3.07
CA TYR A 310 1.03 -15.36 4.51
C TYR A 310 2.07 -16.44 4.76
N PHE A 311 2.85 -16.26 5.80
CA PHE A 311 3.62 -17.32 6.44
C PHE A 311 3.85 -17.03 7.93
N SER A 312 4.06 -18.09 8.72
CA SER A 312 4.54 -17.97 10.10
C SER A 312 5.85 -18.70 10.29
N LEU A 313 6.65 -18.20 11.20
CA LEU A 313 8.03 -18.61 11.40
C LEU A 313 8.25 -19.26 12.76
N LYS A 314 9.24 -20.17 12.80
CA LYS A 314 9.87 -20.68 14.01
C LYS A 314 11.38 -20.54 13.87
N LYS A 315 12.06 -20.20 14.96
CA LYS A 315 13.52 -20.20 15.01
C LYS A 315 14.06 -21.62 15.17
N THR A 316 15.10 -21.94 14.39
CA THR A 316 15.86 -23.18 14.47
C THR A 316 17.33 -22.88 14.75
N ASP A 317 18.15 -23.91 14.93
CA ASP A 317 19.60 -23.76 15.11
C ASP A 317 20.27 -23.18 13.87
N ASP A 318 19.72 -23.47 12.67
CA ASP A 318 20.25 -23.05 11.36
C ASP A 318 19.59 -21.78 10.80
N GLY A 319 18.67 -21.12 11.55
CA GLY A 319 17.98 -19.90 11.08
C GLY A 319 16.48 -19.91 11.38
N PHE A 320 15.65 -19.81 10.35
CA PHE A 320 14.19 -19.77 10.47
C PHE A 320 13.55 -20.76 9.50
N GLU A 321 12.47 -21.41 9.93
CA GLU A 321 11.63 -22.26 9.09
C GLU A 321 10.18 -21.77 9.04
N ASN A 322 9.51 -22.01 7.91
CA ASN A 322 8.07 -21.82 7.80
C ASN A 322 7.35 -22.96 8.50
N ILE A 323 6.48 -22.62 9.44
CA ILE A 323 5.57 -23.59 10.08
C ILE A 323 4.18 -23.57 9.45
N GLU A 324 3.84 -22.50 8.73
CA GLU A 324 2.62 -22.34 7.93
C GLU A 324 2.90 -21.41 6.76
N LYS A 325 2.36 -21.72 5.58
CA LYS A 325 2.44 -20.84 4.37
C LYS A 325 1.12 -20.92 3.61
N GLN A 326 0.59 -19.76 3.25
CA GLN A 326 -0.62 -19.63 2.43
C GLN A 326 -0.30 -18.80 1.18
N MET A 327 -0.78 -19.26 0.02
CA MET A 327 -0.56 -18.55 -1.25
C MET A 327 -1.66 -17.52 -1.54
N PHE A 328 -2.84 -17.67 -0.93
CA PHE A 328 -4.06 -16.93 -1.21
C PHE A 328 -4.72 -16.41 0.09
N ALA A 329 -5.60 -15.35 0.04
CA ALA A 329 -5.88 -14.56 -1.15
C ALA A 329 -4.74 -13.57 -1.43
N GLN A 330 -4.44 -13.31 -2.73
CA GLN A 330 -3.59 -12.19 -3.14
C GLN A 330 -4.51 -11.02 -3.47
N ILE A 331 -4.32 -9.89 -2.81
CA ILE A 331 -5.15 -8.68 -2.93
C ILE A 331 -4.27 -7.46 -3.24
N ALA A 332 -4.83 -6.43 -3.86
CA ALA A 332 -4.10 -5.21 -4.24
C ALA A 332 -3.31 -4.58 -3.08
N TYR A 333 -3.84 -4.67 -1.86
CA TYR A 333 -3.19 -4.15 -0.65
C TYR A 333 -1.87 -4.87 -0.29
N GLY A 334 -1.61 -6.05 -0.84
CA GLY A 334 -0.32 -6.72 -0.74
C GLY A 334 0.77 -6.13 -1.64
N PHE A 335 0.40 -5.44 -2.71
CA PHE A 335 1.34 -4.97 -3.75
C PHE A 335 1.68 -3.49 -3.63
N ARG A 336 0.71 -2.62 -3.34
CA ARG A 336 0.94 -1.18 -3.22
C ARG A 336 2.08 -0.82 -2.27
N PRO A 337 2.18 -1.37 -1.03
CA PRO A 337 3.24 -1.01 -0.11
C PRO A 337 4.63 -1.35 -0.64
N MET A 338 4.78 -2.50 -1.32
CA MET A 338 6.06 -2.92 -1.93
C MET A 338 6.47 -1.99 -3.08
N ILE A 339 5.51 -1.59 -3.93
CA ILE A 339 5.75 -0.63 -5.01
C ILE A 339 6.23 0.71 -4.43
N TRP A 340 5.57 1.21 -3.40
CA TRP A 340 5.94 2.46 -2.73
C TRP A 340 7.32 2.38 -2.09
N ALA A 341 7.65 1.27 -1.42
CA ALA A 341 8.98 1.07 -0.84
C ALA A 341 10.08 1.07 -1.91
N CYS A 342 9.86 0.40 -3.04
CA CYS A 342 10.79 0.42 -4.17
C CYS A 342 10.96 1.82 -4.75
N ILE A 343 9.88 2.56 -4.97
CA ILE A 343 9.94 3.94 -5.48
C ILE A 343 10.69 4.85 -4.51
N GLU A 344 10.46 4.72 -3.21
CA GLU A 344 11.15 5.53 -2.20
C GLU A 344 12.64 5.16 -2.11
N ALA A 345 12.99 3.88 -2.19
CA ALA A 345 14.38 3.43 -2.26
C ALA A 345 15.12 4.03 -3.47
N TYR A 346 14.44 4.10 -4.64
CA TYR A 346 14.99 4.77 -5.82
C TYR A 346 15.22 6.26 -5.58
N LYS A 347 14.27 6.97 -4.96
CA LYS A 347 14.40 8.39 -4.65
C LYS A 347 15.58 8.69 -3.72
N ILE A 348 15.91 7.76 -2.82
CA ILE A 348 17.00 7.90 -1.86
C ILE A 348 18.37 7.70 -2.51
N ASN A 349 18.54 6.68 -3.35
CA ASN A 349 19.87 6.28 -3.82
C ASN A 349 20.07 6.31 -5.35
N GLY A 350 19.00 6.50 -6.15
CA GLY A 350 19.05 6.59 -7.61
C GLY A 350 19.35 5.27 -8.34
N GLU A 351 19.28 4.12 -7.66
CA GLU A 351 19.57 2.83 -8.27
C GLU A 351 18.38 2.29 -9.07
N GLU A 352 18.52 2.17 -10.38
CA GLU A 352 17.48 1.71 -11.33
C GLU A 352 16.85 0.34 -10.97
N LYS A 353 17.58 -0.52 -10.25
CA LYS A 353 17.07 -1.83 -9.82
C LYS A 353 15.76 -1.72 -9.01
N TYR A 354 15.55 -0.60 -8.30
CA TYR A 354 14.33 -0.39 -7.52
C TYR A 354 13.14 -0.01 -8.40
N LEU A 355 13.37 0.80 -9.44
CA LEU A 355 12.32 1.07 -10.43
C LEU A 355 11.93 -0.18 -11.21
N GLN A 356 12.92 -0.98 -11.63
CA GLN A 356 12.67 -2.25 -12.31
C GLN A 356 11.86 -3.21 -11.43
N ARG A 357 12.15 -3.24 -10.13
CA ARG A 357 11.39 -4.07 -9.17
C ARG A 357 9.98 -3.54 -8.96
N ALA A 358 9.81 -2.22 -8.82
CA ALA A 358 8.48 -1.59 -8.75
C ALA A 358 7.66 -1.93 -9.99
N GLU A 359 8.26 -1.85 -11.19
CA GLU A 359 7.63 -2.24 -12.45
C GLU A 359 7.22 -3.71 -12.47
N GLU A 360 8.12 -4.61 -12.09
CA GLU A 360 7.85 -6.04 -12.01
C GLU A 360 6.69 -6.37 -11.08
N ILE A 361 6.65 -5.76 -9.89
CA ILE A 361 5.54 -5.94 -8.94
C ILE A 361 4.23 -5.37 -9.51
N THR A 362 4.30 -4.21 -10.17
CA THR A 362 3.13 -3.54 -10.76
C THR A 362 2.49 -4.37 -11.87
N THR A 363 3.25 -5.22 -12.57
CA THR A 363 2.69 -6.10 -13.62
C THR A 363 1.70 -7.13 -13.10
N TRP A 364 1.60 -7.34 -11.78
CA TRP A 364 0.53 -8.14 -11.18
C TRP A 364 -0.86 -7.63 -11.55
N PHE A 365 -1.04 -6.31 -11.61
CA PHE A 365 -2.30 -5.67 -11.99
C PHE A 365 -2.68 -5.91 -13.46
N SER A 366 -1.71 -6.06 -14.34
CA SER A 366 -1.91 -6.32 -15.78
C SER A 366 -1.93 -7.81 -16.17
N GLY A 367 -1.93 -8.71 -15.18
CA GLY A 367 -2.10 -10.14 -15.42
C GLY A 367 -0.84 -10.99 -15.32
N LYS A 368 0.34 -10.41 -15.07
CA LYS A 368 1.54 -11.19 -14.76
C LYS A 368 1.52 -11.66 -13.30
N ASN A 369 0.57 -12.53 -13.00
CA ASN A 369 0.31 -13.10 -11.69
C ASN A 369 -0.01 -14.59 -11.81
N ILE A 370 -0.14 -15.27 -10.68
CA ILE A 370 -0.33 -16.73 -10.62
C ILE A 370 -1.61 -17.21 -11.36
N ALA A 371 -2.64 -16.37 -11.47
CA ALA A 371 -3.88 -16.69 -12.16
C ALA A 371 -3.85 -16.35 -13.65
N ASN A 372 -2.81 -15.65 -14.14
CA ASN A 372 -2.72 -15.09 -15.49
C ASN A 372 -3.98 -14.28 -15.86
N GLN A 373 -4.49 -13.50 -14.92
CA GLN A 373 -5.70 -12.67 -15.06
C GLN A 373 -5.39 -11.22 -14.79
N GLN A 374 -5.86 -10.33 -15.66
CA GLN A 374 -5.84 -8.90 -15.42
C GLN A 374 -6.65 -8.58 -14.15
N MET A 375 -6.03 -7.90 -13.20
CA MET A 375 -6.66 -7.55 -11.92
C MET A 375 -7.18 -6.12 -11.90
N TYR A 376 -6.61 -5.23 -12.69
CA TYR A 376 -7.06 -3.85 -12.85
C TYR A 376 -7.48 -3.59 -14.30
N ASP A 377 -8.69 -3.09 -14.49
CA ASP A 377 -9.23 -2.72 -15.79
C ASP A 377 -9.09 -1.20 -16.02
N PRO A 378 -8.20 -0.75 -16.91
CA PRO A 378 -7.98 0.68 -17.15
C PRO A 378 -9.14 1.38 -17.87
N GLU A 379 -10.04 0.64 -18.52
CA GLU A 379 -11.21 1.22 -19.20
C GLU A 379 -12.29 1.63 -18.21
N THR A 380 -12.40 0.92 -17.08
CA THR A 380 -13.46 1.15 -16.08
C THR A 380 -12.92 1.62 -14.73
N GLY A 381 -11.62 1.55 -14.49
CA GLY A 381 -11.00 1.83 -13.20
C GLY A 381 -11.24 0.77 -12.12
N ARG A 382 -11.80 -0.39 -12.47
CA ARG A 382 -12.07 -1.49 -11.53
C ARG A 382 -10.80 -2.25 -11.20
N CYS A 383 -10.61 -2.55 -9.93
CA CYS A 383 -9.66 -3.56 -9.49
C CYS A 383 -10.40 -4.69 -8.81
N PHE A 384 -10.22 -5.94 -9.27
CA PHE A 384 -10.85 -7.09 -8.66
C PHE A 384 -10.30 -7.35 -7.26
N ASP A 385 -11.18 -7.83 -6.36
CA ASP A 385 -10.88 -7.97 -4.92
C ASP A 385 -9.73 -8.93 -4.61
N GLY A 386 -9.49 -9.92 -5.46
CA GLY A 386 -8.30 -10.74 -5.28
C GLY A 386 -8.28 -12.05 -6.04
N ILE A 387 -7.12 -12.66 -6.05
CA ILE A 387 -6.90 -14.00 -6.56
C ILE A 387 -7.07 -14.97 -5.40
N VAL A 388 -8.08 -15.84 -5.47
CA VAL A 388 -8.44 -16.77 -4.38
C VAL A 388 -7.93 -18.19 -4.61
N SER A 389 -7.46 -18.50 -5.82
CA SER A 389 -6.71 -19.72 -6.17
C SER A 389 -5.96 -19.51 -7.48
N GLU A 390 -5.10 -20.44 -7.90
CA GLU A 390 -4.35 -20.37 -9.18
C GLU A 390 -5.23 -20.13 -10.40
N THR A 391 -6.53 -20.43 -10.32
CA THR A 391 -7.45 -20.37 -11.47
C THR A 391 -8.71 -19.54 -11.17
N LYS A 392 -8.81 -18.92 -10.00
CA LYS A 392 -10.04 -18.22 -9.61
C LYS A 392 -9.73 -16.83 -9.05
N VAL A 393 -10.38 -15.84 -9.64
CA VAL A 393 -10.41 -14.45 -9.20
C VAL A 393 -11.77 -14.14 -8.57
N ASN A 394 -11.79 -13.43 -7.45
CA ASN A 394 -12.97 -12.75 -6.95
C ASN A 394 -13.15 -11.46 -7.77
N MET A 395 -14.14 -11.44 -8.64
CA MET A 395 -14.39 -10.34 -9.57
C MET A 395 -15.21 -9.19 -8.98
N ASN A 396 -15.54 -9.23 -7.69
CA ASN A 396 -16.02 -8.06 -6.99
C ASN A 396 -14.96 -6.95 -7.07
N SER A 397 -15.37 -5.71 -6.92
CA SER A 397 -14.45 -4.56 -6.96
C SER A 397 -14.90 -3.55 -5.91
N GLY A 398 -14.49 -3.80 -4.68
CA GLY A 398 -14.79 -2.96 -3.55
C GLY A 398 -13.85 -1.76 -3.42
N ALA A 399 -14.03 -1.01 -2.35
CA ALA A 399 -13.22 0.18 -2.07
C ALA A 399 -11.74 -0.16 -1.90
N GLU A 400 -11.39 -1.13 -1.05
CA GLU A 400 -10.00 -1.45 -0.76
C GLU A 400 -9.22 -1.81 -2.02
N SER A 401 -9.72 -2.75 -2.83
CA SER A 401 -9.04 -3.19 -4.05
C SER A 401 -8.86 -2.06 -5.05
N THR A 402 -9.89 -1.24 -5.25
CA THR A 402 -9.86 -0.09 -6.15
C THR A 402 -8.85 0.97 -5.69
N ILE A 403 -8.91 1.39 -4.43
CA ILE A 403 -8.06 2.43 -3.87
C ILE A 403 -6.59 1.99 -3.87
N GLU A 404 -6.30 0.77 -3.46
CA GLU A 404 -4.93 0.25 -3.39
C GLU A 404 -4.30 0.11 -4.79
N ALA A 405 -5.09 -0.27 -5.80
CA ALA A 405 -4.63 -0.27 -7.19
C ALA A 405 -4.32 1.16 -7.67
N LEU A 406 -5.22 2.12 -7.44
CA LEU A 406 -5.01 3.50 -7.84
C LEU A 406 -3.78 4.12 -7.15
N LEU A 407 -3.58 3.87 -5.86
CA LEU A 407 -2.40 4.33 -5.12
C LEU A 407 -1.09 3.72 -5.65
N ALA A 408 -1.13 2.43 -6.06
CA ALA A 408 0.02 1.75 -6.64
C ALA A 408 0.38 2.32 -8.02
N LEU A 409 -0.61 2.36 -8.92
CA LEU A 409 -0.43 2.74 -10.31
C LEU A 409 -0.03 4.20 -10.46
N GLN A 410 -0.70 5.13 -9.75
CA GLN A 410 -0.34 6.55 -9.82
C GLN A 410 1.08 6.83 -9.34
N ALA A 411 1.55 6.15 -8.28
CA ALA A 411 2.90 6.34 -7.77
C ALA A 411 3.95 5.92 -8.80
N PHE A 412 3.67 4.85 -9.55
CA PHE A 412 4.54 4.36 -10.60
C PHE A 412 4.53 5.29 -11.84
N ASP A 413 3.37 5.78 -12.26
CA ASP A 413 3.24 6.74 -13.36
C ASP A 413 3.99 8.04 -13.08
N GLN A 414 3.86 8.58 -11.87
CA GLN A 414 4.52 9.82 -11.47
C GLN A 414 6.05 9.72 -11.48
N ILE A 415 6.63 8.56 -11.21
CA ILE A 415 8.09 8.40 -11.22
C ILE A 415 8.63 8.23 -12.65
N LYS A 416 7.83 7.65 -13.57
CA LYS A 416 8.21 7.52 -14.99
C LYS A 416 8.18 8.85 -15.75
N LEU A 417 7.40 9.82 -15.32
CA LEU A 417 7.27 11.14 -15.93
C LEU A 417 8.38 12.12 -15.53
N LYS A 418 9.21 11.76 -14.56
CA LYS A 418 10.35 12.55 -14.06
C LYS A 418 11.66 12.09 -14.65
#